data_89d3bc1488261fc5f0dd00caf3625f3b
#
_entry.id   89d3bc1488261fc5f0dd00caf3625f3b
#
_cell.length_a   1.000
_cell.length_b   1.000
_cell.length_c   1.000
_cell.angle_alpha   90.00
_cell.angle_beta   90.00
_cell.angle_gamma   90.00
#
_symmetry.space_group_name_H-M   'P 1'
#
loop_
_entity.id
_entity.type
_entity.pdbx_description
1 polymer ?
#
loop_
_entity_poly.entity_id
_entity_poly.type
_entity_poly.pdbx_seq_one_letter_code
_entity_poly.pdbx_strand_id
1 'polypeptide(L)'
;MSFSDLTFLFYFLPLFFAVYYILPFRFKNAALVLGSFAFYFIGAGARDTLLLSGVLLLHYALARAMAGKEVRTRKALLIIALAADLFCLVYFKYAAFILENLGKLTGTTFSLVELALPLGVSFYLFQSAGYLIDVYRGEEAEKNLIDYAAFTIAFPQLTMGPILRYREWRGALKERTITREDVFSGFELFVVGLCFKVLLADQLAPLWASLERIGYEYLSTPLAWLGAVSYSLQLYFDFSGYSLMAMGLGQMLALPVPRNFDLPYTARSVSEFYRRWHITLGTWFRDYVYIPLGGSRNGNARTVLSLTVVWFFTGLWHGASWNFVLWGVMLLGFILLEKFCIGNFLKEHKVLSHVYLLFVIPQTWVIFRITRLKDVGAYFSRLFPLFGAHSAISAQDVLKLLSSYWWLLLLAVFFCLPQPRRFYEKHRGSLLVQLPLFLLFWVCVYFIATSSGNAFLYSRF
;
A
#
# COMPACT_ATOMS: atom_id res chain seq x y z
N MET A 1 -6.93 -8.27 13.37
CA MET A 1 -7.07 -6.99 14.10
C MET A 1 -6.58 -5.86 13.19
N SER A 2 -7.31 -4.79 13.04
CA SER A 2 -7.00 -3.64 12.19
C SER A 2 -6.76 -2.39 13.04
N PHE A 3 -6.06 -1.38 12.53
CA PHE A 3 -5.87 -0.10 13.26
C PHE A 3 -7.18 0.68 13.46
N SER A 4 -8.19 0.40 12.66
CA SER A 4 -9.53 0.98 12.79
C SER A 4 -10.52 0.07 13.55
N ASP A 5 -10.05 -0.89 14.33
CA ASP A 5 -10.91 -1.73 15.18
C ASP A 5 -10.96 -1.17 16.62
N LEU A 6 -12.12 -1.26 17.27
CA LEU A 6 -12.25 -0.85 18.68
C LEU A 6 -11.33 -1.64 19.60
N THR A 7 -11.14 -2.95 19.32
CA THR A 7 -10.20 -3.80 20.07
C THR A 7 -8.77 -3.28 19.99
N PHE A 8 -8.35 -2.79 18.81
CA PHE A 8 -7.05 -2.17 18.64
C PHE A 8 -6.96 -0.85 19.42
N LEU A 9 -7.93 0.05 19.23
CA LEU A 9 -7.89 1.41 19.78
C LEU A 9 -7.97 1.45 21.31
N PHE A 10 -8.80 0.59 21.92
CA PHE A 10 -9.11 0.68 23.36
C PHE A 10 -8.49 -0.42 24.22
N TYR A 11 -8.01 -1.51 23.63
CA TYR A 11 -7.36 -2.58 24.39
C TYR A 11 -5.90 -2.75 24.00
N PHE A 12 -5.62 -3.08 22.74
CA PHE A 12 -4.24 -3.37 22.34
C PHE A 12 -3.34 -2.15 22.46
N LEU A 13 -3.72 -1.03 21.88
CA LEU A 13 -2.88 0.17 21.79
C LEU A 13 -2.55 0.75 23.17
N PRO A 14 -3.53 1.00 24.08
CA PRO A 14 -3.24 1.51 25.42
C PRO A 14 -2.40 0.55 26.25
N LEU A 15 -2.72 -0.77 26.23
CA LEU A 15 -1.95 -1.76 26.99
C LEU A 15 -0.52 -1.87 26.48
N PHE A 16 -0.33 -1.94 25.17
CA PHE A 16 0.99 -2.00 24.56
C PHE A 16 1.84 -0.77 24.92
N PHE A 17 1.31 0.45 24.75
CA PHE A 17 2.06 1.67 25.08
C PHE A 17 2.30 1.84 26.57
N ALA A 18 1.37 1.44 27.44
CA ALA A 18 1.60 1.44 28.90
C ALA A 18 2.81 0.58 29.25
N VAL A 19 2.86 -0.66 28.74
CA VAL A 19 4.02 -1.54 28.96
C VAL A 19 5.29 -0.97 28.32
N TYR A 20 5.20 -0.51 27.08
CA TYR A 20 6.35 -0.03 26.30
C TYR A 20 7.02 1.20 26.93
N TYR A 21 6.24 2.13 27.49
CA TYR A 21 6.80 3.36 28.11
C TYR A 21 7.38 3.13 29.50
N ILE A 22 6.84 2.18 30.27
CA ILE A 22 7.36 1.82 31.62
C ILE A 22 8.72 1.09 31.51
N LEU A 23 8.91 0.30 30.45
CA LEU A 23 10.12 -0.50 30.29
C LEU A 23 11.36 0.35 30.00
N PRO A 24 12.52 0.01 30.61
CA PRO A 24 13.79 0.62 30.26
C PRO A 24 14.18 0.29 28.82
N PHE A 25 15.02 1.12 28.20
CA PHE A 25 15.36 1.03 26.77
C PHE A 25 15.77 -0.38 26.34
N ARG A 26 16.60 -1.07 27.12
CA ARG A 26 17.09 -2.43 26.83
C ARG A 26 16.00 -3.47 26.53
N PHE A 27 14.78 -3.25 27.00
CA PHE A 27 13.65 -4.14 26.81
C PHE A 27 12.63 -3.63 25.76
N LYS A 28 12.77 -2.39 25.26
CA LYS A 28 11.81 -1.80 24.33
C LYS A 28 11.69 -2.55 23.01
N ASN A 29 12.82 -3.04 22.46
CA ASN A 29 12.77 -3.84 21.22
C ASN A 29 12.11 -5.20 21.46
N ALA A 30 12.36 -5.85 22.60
CA ALA A 30 11.67 -7.09 22.96
C ALA A 30 10.17 -6.87 23.16
N ALA A 31 9.77 -5.79 23.84
CA ALA A 31 8.35 -5.43 23.98
C ALA A 31 7.69 -5.17 22.62
N LEU A 32 8.39 -4.48 21.70
CA LEU A 32 7.89 -4.26 20.34
C LEU A 32 7.71 -5.59 19.60
N VAL A 33 8.67 -6.51 19.68
CA VAL A 33 8.57 -7.85 19.07
C VAL A 33 7.38 -8.63 19.63
N LEU A 34 7.27 -8.71 20.97
CA LEU A 34 6.18 -9.44 21.63
C LEU A 34 4.81 -8.83 21.31
N GLY A 35 4.69 -7.49 21.35
CA GLY A 35 3.48 -6.78 20.94
C GLY A 35 3.12 -7.02 19.48
N SER A 36 4.11 -7.05 18.59
CA SER A 36 3.90 -7.32 17.17
C SER A 36 3.45 -8.75 16.91
N PHE A 37 4.01 -9.74 17.60
CA PHE A 37 3.53 -11.12 17.54
C PHE A 37 2.11 -11.25 18.09
N ALA A 38 1.79 -10.59 19.22
CA ALA A 38 0.42 -10.59 19.76
C ALA A 38 -0.56 -9.95 18.78
N PHE A 39 -0.22 -8.78 18.20
CA PHE A 39 -1.03 -8.12 17.17
C PHE A 39 -1.30 -9.04 15.98
N TYR A 40 -0.24 -9.68 15.47
CA TYR A 40 -0.33 -10.55 14.30
C TYR A 40 -1.10 -11.84 14.61
N PHE A 41 -0.84 -12.47 15.74
CA PHE A 41 -1.55 -13.70 16.18
C PHE A 41 -3.06 -13.45 16.32
N ILE A 42 -3.45 -12.35 16.95
CA ILE A 42 -4.88 -12.00 17.11
C ILE A 42 -5.52 -11.72 15.74
N GLY A 43 -4.77 -11.14 14.79
CA GLY A 43 -5.30 -10.77 13.47
C GLY A 43 -5.28 -11.88 12.43
N ALA A 44 -4.27 -12.76 12.46
CA ALA A 44 -3.98 -13.74 11.42
C ALA A 44 -4.02 -15.20 11.90
N GLY A 45 -4.00 -15.45 13.22
CA GLY A 45 -4.04 -16.77 13.82
C GLY A 45 -2.69 -17.50 13.86
N ALA A 46 -2.71 -18.72 14.39
CA ALA A 46 -1.50 -19.50 14.69
C ALA A 46 -0.71 -19.90 13.43
N ARG A 47 -1.41 -20.35 12.37
CA ARG A 47 -0.77 -20.81 11.11
C ARG A 47 0.11 -19.71 10.51
N ASP A 48 -0.44 -18.51 10.34
CA ASP A 48 0.25 -17.40 9.71
C ASP A 48 1.38 -16.87 10.61
N THR A 49 1.19 -16.91 11.93
CA THR A 49 2.24 -16.54 12.90
C THR A 49 3.40 -17.51 12.89
N LEU A 50 3.15 -18.82 12.73
CA LEU A 50 4.22 -19.81 12.57
C LEU A 50 4.99 -19.59 11.26
N LEU A 51 4.30 -19.31 10.16
CA LEU A 51 4.93 -19.00 8.88
C LEU A 51 5.81 -17.75 8.99
N LEU A 52 5.29 -16.66 9.57
CA LEU A 52 6.04 -15.43 9.81
C LEU A 52 7.29 -15.70 10.64
N SER A 53 7.17 -16.52 11.71
CA SER A 53 8.29 -16.89 12.56
C SER A 53 9.34 -17.70 11.80
N GLY A 54 8.91 -18.64 10.97
CA GLY A 54 9.79 -19.44 10.11
C GLY A 54 10.56 -18.59 9.11
N VAL A 55 9.89 -17.67 8.43
CA VAL A 55 10.53 -16.72 7.49
C VAL A 55 11.51 -15.82 8.22
N LEU A 56 11.12 -15.24 9.37
CA LEU A 56 11.98 -14.39 10.19
C LEU A 56 13.29 -15.10 10.57
N LEU A 57 13.19 -16.32 11.09
CA LEU A 57 14.36 -17.11 11.53
C LEU A 57 15.23 -17.54 10.36
N LEU A 58 14.62 -17.97 9.24
CA LEU A 58 15.36 -18.32 8.03
C LEU A 58 16.18 -17.14 7.50
N HIS A 59 15.56 -15.98 7.35
CA HIS A 59 16.24 -14.80 6.81
C HIS A 59 17.34 -14.29 7.76
N TYR A 60 17.07 -14.30 9.08
CA TYR A 60 18.11 -13.98 10.05
C TYR A 60 19.30 -14.93 9.97
N ALA A 61 19.06 -16.25 9.92
CA ALA A 61 20.12 -17.25 9.81
C ALA A 61 20.93 -17.08 8.52
N LEU A 62 20.26 -16.86 7.38
CA LEU A 62 20.92 -16.63 6.09
C LEU A 62 21.74 -15.34 6.08
N ALA A 63 21.20 -14.24 6.63
CA ALA A 63 21.96 -12.98 6.78
C ALA A 63 23.20 -13.17 7.65
N ARG A 64 23.09 -13.88 8.77
CA ARG A 64 24.23 -14.21 9.66
C ARG A 64 25.25 -15.11 8.96
N ALA A 65 24.77 -16.08 8.16
CA ALA A 65 25.65 -16.97 7.38
C ALA A 65 26.39 -16.23 6.25
N MET A 66 25.86 -15.12 5.72
CA MET A 66 26.55 -14.27 4.73
C MET A 66 27.68 -13.45 5.37
N ALA A 67 27.63 -13.16 6.66
CA ALA A 67 28.58 -12.30 7.34
C ALA A 67 30.02 -12.85 7.24
N GLY A 68 30.95 -12.02 6.76
CA GLY A 68 32.37 -12.40 6.62
C GLY A 68 32.68 -13.42 5.50
N LYS A 69 31.69 -13.79 4.67
CA LYS A 69 31.87 -14.72 3.57
C LYS A 69 32.25 -14.03 2.27
N GLU A 70 32.91 -14.78 1.37
CA GLU A 70 33.20 -14.33 0.01
C GLU A 70 31.94 -14.05 -0.80
N VAL A 71 32.08 -13.21 -1.83
CA VAL A 71 30.95 -12.76 -2.70
C VAL A 71 30.22 -13.95 -3.32
N ARG A 72 30.91 -15.02 -3.71
CA ARG A 72 30.29 -16.21 -4.30
C ARG A 72 29.36 -16.92 -3.30
N THR A 73 29.83 -17.12 -2.08
CA THR A 73 29.01 -17.72 -1.00
C THR A 73 27.82 -16.83 -0.62
N ARG A 74 28.04 -15.53 -0.47
CA ARG A 74 26.95 -14.56 -0.21
C ARG A 74 25.90 -14.60 -1.31
N LYS A 75 26.31 -14.67 -2.59
CA LYS A 75 25.40 -14.78 -3.73
C LYS A 75 24.58 -16.07 -3.68
N ALA A 76 25.20 -17.20 -3.36
CA ALA A 76 24.49 -18.47 -3.25
C ALA A 76 23.42 -18.44 -2.13
N LEU A 77 23.78 -17.92 -0.95
CA LEU A 77 22.85 -17.77 0.17
C LEU A 77 21.71 -16.80 -0.14
N LEU A 78 21.97 -15.70 -0.85
CA LEU A 78 20.92 -14.78 -1.31
C LEU A 78 19.97 -15.48 -2.28
N ILE A 79 20.50 -16.25 -3.25
CA ILE A 79 19.65 -16.99 -4.19
C ILE A 79 18.76 -18.00 -3.46
N ILE A 80 19.27 -18.71 -2.46
CA ILE A 80 18.47 -19.62 -1.62
C ILE A 80 17.35 -18.88 -0.91
N ALA A 81 17.63 -17.72 -0.32
CA ALA A 81 16.62 -16.90 0.35
C ALA A 81 15.53 -16.43 -0.61
N LEU A 82 15.91 -15.82 -1.75
CA LEU A 82 14.97 -15.33 -2.74
C LEU A 82 14.15 -16.46 -3.39
N ALA A 83 14.75 -17.66 -3.54
CA ALA A 83 14.02 -18.84 -4.01
C ALA A 83 12.99 -19.33 -2.99
N ALA A 84 13.31 -19.29 -1.70
CA ALA A 84 12.36 -19.60 -0.63
C ALA A 84 11.21 -18.59 -0.58
N ASP A 85 11.50 -17.29 -0.73
CA ASP A 85 10.50 -16.23 -0.81
C ASP A 85 9.57 -16.40 -2.03
N LEU A 86 10.17 -16.67 -3.18
CA LEU A 86 9.41 -16.94 -4.41
C LEU A 86 8.54 -18.19 -4.27
N PHE A 87 9.07 -19.26 -3.68
CA PHE A 87 8.29 -20.47 -3.40
C PHE A 87 7.10 -20.16 -2.49
N CYS A 88 7.31 -19.40 -1.41
CA CYS A 88 6.25 -18.99 -0.50
C CYS A 88 5.16 -18.17 -1.24
N LEU A 89 5.55 -17.20 -2.07
CA LEU A 89 4.60 -16.41 -2.86
C LEU A 89 3.89 -17.25 -3.91
N VAL A 90 4.60 -18.13 -4.64
CA VAL A 90 3.99 -19.01 -5.63
C VAL A 90 2.97 -19.93 -4.95
N TYR A 91 3.32 -20.53 -3.83
CA TYR A 91 2.45 -21.45 -3.13
C TYR A 91 1.17 -20.80 -2.59
N PHE A 92 1.29 -19.66 -1.89
CA PHE A 92 0.15 -19.04 -1.24
C PHE A 92 -0.62 -18.06 -2.13
N LYS A 93 0.05 -17.38 -3.07
CA LYS A 93 -0.56 -16.30 -3.85
C LYS A 93 -0.83 -16.68 -5.30
N TYR A 94 0.08 -17.40 -5.95
CA TYR A 94 0.02 -17.61 -7.41
C TYR A 94 -0.39 -19.01 -7.82
N ALA A 95 -0.40 -20.02 -6.95
CA ALA A 95 -0.67 -21.41 -7.32
C ALA A 95 -2.04 -21.56 -8.01
N ALA A 96 -3.11 -20.99 -7.45
CA ALA A 96 -4.45 -21.02 -8.03
C ALA A 96 -4.47 -20.40 -9.44
N PHE A 97 -3.88 -19.23 -9.59
CA PHE A 97 -3.81 -18.51 -10.87
C PHE A 97 -3.02 -19.29 -11.93
N ILE A 98 -1.89 -19.88 -11.56
CA ILE A 98 -1.06 -20.68 -12.47
C ILE A 98 -1.82 -21.92 -12.92
N LEU A 99 -2.42 -22.67 -11.99
CA LEU A 99 -3.12 -23.92 -12.28
C LEU A 99 -4.42 -23.68 -13.05
N GLU A 100 -5.14 -22.60 -12.79
CA GLU A 100 -6.31 -22.21 -13.59
C GLU A 100 -5.92 -21.94 -15.05
N ASN A 101 -4.86 -21.16 -15.29
CA ASN A 101 -4.39 -20.87 -16.64
C ASN A 101 -3.82 -22.11 -17.33
N LEU A 102 -3.09 -22.96 -16.61
CA LEU A 102 -2.60 -24.23 -17.14
C LEU A 102 -3.77 -25.15 -17.52
N GLY A 103 -4.79 -25.23 -16.68
CA GLY A 103 -6.02 -25.98 -16.95
C GLY A 103 -6.73 -25.52 -18.22
N LYS A 104 -6.84 -24.21 -18.44
CA LYS A 104 -7.39 -23.62 -19.68
C LYS A 104 -6.56 -23.99 -20.90
N LEU A 105 -5.24 -24.08 -20.78
CA LEU A 105 -4.34 -24.44 -21.88
C LEU A 105 -4.36 -25.93 -22.20
N THR A 106 -4.47 -26.78 -21.19
CA THR A 106 -4.37 -28.25 -21.33
C THR A 106 -5.73 -28.95 -21.44
N GLY A 107 -6.84 -28.20 -21.21
CA GLY A 107 -8.18 -28.79 -21.10
C GLY A 107 -8.39 -29.64 -19.83
N THR A 108 -7.50 -29.54 -18.85
CA THR A 108 -7.51 -30.32 -17.60
C THR A 108 -8.02 -29.48 -16.43
N THR A 109 -8.89 -30.02 -15.59
CA THR A 109 -9.32 -29.37 -14.36
C THR A 109 -8.41 -29.78 -13.21
N PHE A 110 -7.72 -28.82 -12.58
CA PHE A 110 -6.93 -29.05 -11.39
C PHE A 110 -7.80 -28.79 -10.16
N SER A 111 -7.90 -29.77 -9.25
CA SER A 111 -8.52 -29.57 -7.94
C SER A 111 -7.55 -28.78 -7.06
N LEU A 112 -7.95 -27.56 -6.67
CA LEU A 112 -7.17 -26.69 -5.81
C LEU A 112 -7.79 -26.64 -4.43
N VAL A 113 -6.96 -26.84 -3.41
CA VAL A 113 -7.29 -26.36 -2.06
C VAL A 113 -7.04 -24.87 -2.05
N GLU A 114 -8.08 -24.06 -1.94
CA GLU A 114 -7.92 -22.60 -1.75
C GLU A 114 -7.23 -22.36 -0.42
N LEU A 115 -5.93 -22.07 -0.51
CA LEU A 115 -5.15 -21.66 0.65
C LEU A 115 -5.38 -20.15 0.87
N ALA A 116 -5.91 -19.80 2.03
CA ALA A 116 -6.01 -18.41 2.41
C ALA A 116 -4.61 -17.76 2.41
N LEU A 117 -4.48 -16.62 1.73
CA LEU A 117 -3.23 -15.86 1.66
C LEU A 117 -2.84 -15.38 3.07
N PRO A 118 -1.62 -15.68 3.56
CA PRO A 118 -1.19 -15.21 4.88
C PRO A 118 -1.13 -13.68 4.92
N LEU A 119 -1.64 -13.11 6.01
CA LEU A 119 -1.75 -11.66 6.17
C LEU A 119 -0.38 -10.98 6.03
N GLY A 120 -0.26 -10.01 5.11
CA GLY A 120 0.96 -9.22 4.92
C GLY A 120 2.16 -9.97 4.33
N VAL A 121 2.00 -11.21 3.83
CA VAL A 121 3.11 -12.04 3.32
C VAL A 121 3.95 -11.29 2.27
N SER A 122 3.33 -10.60 1.34
CA SER A 122 4.04 -9.82 0.32
C SER A 122 4.87 -8.68 0.91
N PHE A 123 4.42 -8.06 2.01
CA PHE A 123 5.11 -6.93 2.64
C PHE A 123 6.34 -7.38 3.43
N TYR A 124 6.19 -8.36 4.33
CA TYR A 124 7.33 -8.79 5.13
C TYR A 124 8.38 -9.55 4.32
N LEU A 125 7.99 -10.27 3.25
CA LEU A 125 8.96 -10.87 2.33
C LEU A 125 9.75 -9.79 1.56
N PHE A 126 9.09 -8.75 1.03
CA PHE A 126 9.79 -7.65 0.35
C PHE A 126 10.74 -6.89 1.28
N GLN A 127 10.32 -6.63 2.52
CA GLN A 127 11.17 -5.97 3.50
C GLN A 127 12.39 -6.82 3.85
N SER A 128 12.20 -8.12 4.10
CA SER A 128 13.28 -9.06 4.41
C SER A 128 14.20 -9.30 3.20
N ALA A 129 13.66 -9.45 2.00
CA ALA A 129 14.45 -9.57 0.77
C ALA A 129 15.34 -8.33 0.55
N GLY A 130 14.79 -7.12 0.76
CA GLY A 130 15.58 -5.88 0.69
C GLY A 130 16.75 -5.89 1.67
N TYR A 131 16.53 -6.29 2.92
CA TYR A 131 17.58 -6.44 3.92
C TYR A 131 18.65 -7.46 3.49
N LEU A 132 18.27 -8.63 2.99
CA LEU A 132 19.22 -9.64 2.53
C LEU A 132 20.05 -9.18 1.32
N ILE A 133 19.44 -8.44 0.40
CA ILE A 133 20.16 -7.84 -0.73
C ILE A 133 21.15 -6.78 -0.23
N ASP A 134 20.79 -5.98 0.77
CA ASP A 134 21.71 -4.99 1.35
C ASP A 134 22.90 -5.67 2.06
N VAL A 135 22.66 -6.76 2.81
CA VAL A 135 23.74 -7.59 3.40
C VAL A 135 24.62 -8.21 2.32
N TYR A 136 24.05 -8.73 1.23
CA TYR A 136 24.82 -9.21 0.09
C TYR A 136 25.70 -8.12 -0.51
N ARG A 137 25.22 -6.88 -0.58
CA ARG A 137 25.94 -5.71 -1.10
C ARG A 137 27.03 -5.20 -0.16
N GLY A 138 27.12 -5.72 1.06
CA GLY A 138 28.18 -5.40 2.02
C GLY A 138 27.72 -4.67 3.28
N GLU A 139 26.43 -4.43 3.45
CA GLU A 139 25.90 -3.96 4.74
C GLU A 139 26.15 -5.02 5.82
N GLU A 140 26.40 -4.54 7.05
CA GLU A 140 26.64 -5.44 8.18
C GLU A 140 25.35 -6.14 8.62
N ALA A 141 25.37 -7.46 8.66
CA ALA A 141 24.23 -8.26 9.15
C ALA A 141 24.01 -8.06 10.64
N GLU A 142 22.78 -7.78 11.05
CA GLU A 142 22.42 -7.59 12.43
C GLU A 142 22.74 -8.85 13.26
N LYS A 143 23.39 -8.62 14.43
CA LYS A 143 23.82 -9.69 15.34
C LYS A 143 22.75 -10.09 16.33
N ASN A 144 21.91 -9.14 16.68
CA ASN A 144 20.84 -9.33 17.69
C ASN A 144 19.54 -9.73 16.99
N LEU A 145 19.05 -10.94 17.27
CA LEU A 145 17.78 -11.46 16.72
C LEU A 145 16.59 -10.56 17.12
N ILE A 146 16.57 -9.99 18.31
CA ILE A 146 15.46 -9.14 18.77
C ILE A 146 15.44 -7.84 17.96
N ASP A 147 16.59 -7.22 17.68
CA ASP A 147 16.67 -6.01 16.89
C ASP A 147 16.27 -6.26 15.42
N TYR A 148 16.72 -7.39 14.86
CA TYR A 148 16.31 -7.83 13.53
C TYR A 148 14.79 -8.09 13.46
N ALA A 149 14.25 -8.81 14.45
CA ALA A 149 12.82 -9.07 14.57
C ALA A 149 12.02 -7.77 14.72
N ALA A 150 12.46 -6.85 15.60
CA ALA A 150 11.82 -5.55 15.76
C ALA A 150 11.74 -4.76 14.46
N PHE A 151 12.78 -4.80 13.62
CA PHE A 151 12.75 -4.19 12.29
C PHE A 151 11.78 -4.92 11.35
N THR A 152 11.82 -6.24 11.30
CA THR A 152 11.10 -7.01 10.28
C THR A 152 9.60 -7.09 10.54
N ILE A 153 9.19 -7.26 11.82
CA ILE A 153 7.81 -7.57 12.18
C ILE A 153 7.12 -6.48 13.00
N ALA A 154 7.68 -5.27 13.12
CA ALA A 154 7.01 -4.20 13.87
C ALA A 154 5.57 -3.99 13.38
N PHE A 155 4.59 -4.08 14.27
CA PHE A 155 3.17 -4.07 13.93
C PHE A 155 2.70 -2.83 13.14
N PRO A 156 3.32 -1.62 13.27
CA PRO A 156 2.89 -0.48 12.47
C PRO A 156 3.01 -0.68 10.96
N GLN A 157 3.96 -1.51 10.51
CA GLN A 157 4.21 -1.73 9.08
C GLN A 157 3.94 -3.14 8.59
N LEU A 158 3.82 -4.13 9.49
CA LEU A 158 3.86 -5.56 9.17
C LEU A 158 2.87 -5.99 8.09
N THR A 159 1.65 -5.47 8.08
CA THR A 159 0.57 -5.96 7.21
C THR A 159 0.49 -5.24 5.87
N MET A 160 0.59 -3.91 5.84
CA MET A 160 0.53 -3.09 4.64
C MET A 160 1.19 -1.70 4.81
N GLY A 161 2.05 -1.57 5.82
CA GLY A 161 2.74 -0.30 6.11
C GLY A 161 3.84 0.04 5.11
N PRO A 162 4.46 1.21 5.26
CA PRO A 162 5.60 1.59 4.46
C PRO A 162 6.71 0.55 4.52
N ILE A 163 7.25 0.13 3.38
CA ILE A 163 8.37 -0.82 3.30
C ILE A 163 9.66 -0.11 3.75
N LEU A 164 10.24 -0.63 4.80
CA LEU A 164 11.40 -0.01 5.47
C LEU A 164 12.73 -0.57 4.97
N ARG A 165 13.78 0.22 5.15
CA ARG A 165 15.18 -0.22 4.99
C ARG A 165 15.84 -0.34 6.34
N TYR A 166 16.58 -1.42 6.57
CA TYR A 166 17.25 -1.67 7.84
C TYR A 166 18.20 -0.53 8.24
N ARG A 167 18.95 0.02 7.29
CA ARG A 167 19.89 1.12 7.53
C ARG A 167 19.24 2.37 8.14
N GLU A 168 17.94 2.62 7.83
CA GLU A 168 17.19 3.77 8.35
C GLU A 168 16.75 3.54 9.80
N TRP A 169 16.58 2.28 10.19
CA TRP A 169 16.16 1.89 11.54
C TRP A 169 17.30 1.53 12.48
N ARG A 170 18.47 1.13 11.95
CA ARG A 170 19.61 0.59 12.71
C ARG A 170 20.00 1.49 13.88
N GLY A 171 20.08 2.81 13.69
CA GLY A 171 20.39 3.76 14.76
C GLY A 171 19.32 3.77 15.85
N ALA A 172 18.06 3.92 15.46
CA ALA A 172 16.94 3.97 16.41
C ALA A 172 16.71 2.64 17.17
N LEU A 173 17.08 1.49 16.59
CA LEU A 173 17.05 0.21 17.29
C LEU A 173 18.11 0.11 18.39
N LYS A 174 19.25 0.78 18.24
CA LYS A 174 20.35 0.76 19.21
C LYS A 174 20.18 1.83 20.29
N GLU A 175 19.66 2.99 19.89
CA GLU A 175 19.46 4.11 20.79
C GLU A 175 18.31 4.99 20.30
N ARG A 176 17.34 5.27 21.16
CA ARG A 176 16.27 6.25 20.91
C ARG A 176 15.71 6.79 22.21
N THR A 177 15.40 8.07 22.18
CA THR A 177 14.71 8.77 23.27
C THR A 177 13.30 9.10 22.79
N ILE A 178 12.31 8.79 23.60
CA ILE A 178 10.91 9.10 23.33
C ILE A 178 10.55 10.36 24.10
N THR A 179 10.21 11.40 23.39
CA THR A 179 9.77 12.66 24.00
C THR A 179 8.24 12.72 24.12
N ARG A 180 7.73 13.59 24.98
CA ARG A 180 6.28 13.85 25.03
C ARG A 180 5.76 14.39 23.70
N GLU A 181 6.56 15.20 23.01
CA GLU A 181 6.21 15.74 21.70
C GLU A 181 6.07 14.64 20.64
N ASP A 182 6.95 13.63 20.65
CA ASP A 182 6.83 12.47 19.75
C ASP A 182 5.52 11.72 19.96
N VAL A 183 5.11 11.55 21.22
CA VAL A 183 3.87 10.86 21.57
C VAL A 183 2.64 11.66 21.11
N PHE A 184 2.58 12.95 21.43
CA PHE A 184 1.44 13.80 21.08
C PHE A 184 1.33 14.00 19.57
N SER A 185 2.40 14.36 18.90
CA SER A 185 2.40 14.58 17.44
C SER A 185 2.22 13.28 16.65
N GLY A 186 2.72 12.16 17.19
CA GLY A 186 2.45 10.83 16.64
C GLY A 186 0.98 10.44 16.76
N PHE A 187 0.34 10.72 17.90
CA PHE A 187 -1.09 10.50 18.09
C PHE A 187 -1.95 11.41 17.19
N GLU A 188 -1.61 12.71 17.07
CA GLU A 188 -2.26 13.60 16.12
C GLU A 188 -2.24 13.02 14.69
N LEU A 189 -1.07 12.56 14.24
CA LEU A 189 -0.89 11.98 12.91
C LEU A 189 -1.69 10.68 12.74
N PHE A 190 -1.74 9.85 13.79
CA PHE A 190 -2.57 8.64 13.82
C PHE A 190 -4.05 8.98 13.65
N VAL A 191 -4.55 10.00 14.36
CA VAL A 191 -5.95 10.44 14.27
C VAL A 191 -6.26 11.00 12.88
N VAL A 192 -5.38 11.78 12.27
CA VAL A 192 -5.54 12.24 10.88
C VAL A 192 -5.68 11.04 9.94
N GLY A 193 -4.82 10.02 10.09
CA GLY A 193 -4.92 8.78 9.31
C GLY A 193 -6.23 8.03 9.53
N LEU A 194 -6.71 7.97 10.77
CA LEU A 194 -8.00 7.37 11.13
C LEU A 194 -9.17 8.12 10.50
N CYS A 195 -9.14 9.46 10.50
CA CYS A 195 -10.14 10.29 9.81
C CYS A 195 -10.16 10.02 8.29
N PHE A 196 -9.00 9.90 7.66
CA PHE A 196 -8.92 9.56 6.24
C PHE A 196 -9.57 8.21 5.93
N LYS A 197 -9.31 7.21 6.77
CA LYS A 197 -9.92 5.87 6.62
C LYS A 197 -11.43 5.92 6.89
N VAL A 198 -11.85 6.38 8.06
CA VAL A 198 -13.22 6.20 8.53
C VAL A 198 -14.20 7.22 7.95
N LEU A 199 -13.77 8.50 7.85
CA LEU A 199 -14.65 9.60 7.44
C LEU A 199 -14.61 9.90 5.94
N LEU A 200 -13.57 9.45 5.23
CA LEU A 200 -13.49 9.65 3.78
C LEU A 200 -13.57 8.32 3.02
N ALA A 201 -12.61 7.40 3.21
CA ALA A 201 -12.56 6.18 2.42
C ALA A 201 -13.78 5.28 2.64
N ASP A 202 -14.15 5.01 3.90
CA ASP A 202 -15.28 4.14 4.23
C ASP A 202 -16.62 4.74 3.84
N GLN A 203 -16.74 6.09 3.89
CA GLN A 203 -17.96 6.77 3.46
C GLN A 203 -18.10 6.85 1.93
N LEU A 204 -17.00 6.77 1.17
CA LEU A 204 -17.01 6.67 -0.30
C LEU A 204 -17.28 5.24 -0.80
N ALA A 205 -16.99 4.22 0.00
CA ALA A 205 -17.10 2.81 -0.38
C ALA A 205 -18.50 2.40 -0.89
N PRO A 206 -19.63 2.84 -0.29
CA PRO A 206 -20.96 2.48 -0.75
C PRO A 206 -21.28 2.99 -2.16
N LEU A 207 -20.63 4.08 -2.61
CA LEU A 207 -20.84 4.60 -3.98
C LEU A 207 -20.39 3.55 -5.00
N TRP A 208 -19.15 3.05 -4.91
CA TRP A 208 -18.68 1.97 -5.81
C TRP A 208 -19.52 0.69 -5.67
N ALA A 209 -19.86 0.28 -4.46
CA ALA A 209 -20.70 -0.89 -4.22
C ALA A 209 -22.10 -0.75 -4.87
N SER A 210 -22.61 0.48 -5.03
CA SER A 210 -23.87 0.73 -5.76
C SER A 210 -23.71 0.47 -7.25
N LEU A 211 -22.56 0.82 -7.84
CA LEU A 211 -22.28 0.54 -9.26
C LEU A 211 -22.15 -0.98 -9.51
N GLU A 212 -21.49 -1.71 -8.60
CA GLU A 212 -21.39 -3.17 -8.68
C GLU A 212 -22.77 -3.85 -8.63
N ARG A 213 -23.70 -3.32 -7.83
CA ARG A 213 -25.08 -3.83 -7.74
C ARG A 213 -25.94 -3.52 -8.97
N ILE A 214 -25.71 -2.36 -9.61
CA ILE A 214 -26.39 -2.00 -10.87
C ILE A 214 -25.94 -2.93 -12.00
N GLY A 215 -24.67 -3.30 -12.02
CA GLY A 215 -24.02 -4.03 -13.11
C GLY A 215 -23.33 -3.07 -14.09
N TYR A 216 -22.11 -3.38 -14.44
CA TYR A 216 -21.26 -2.47 -15.22
C TYR A 216 -21.80 -2.17 -16.61
N GLU A 217 -22.49 -3.12 -17.23
CA GLU A 217 -23.13 -3.00 -18.53
C GLU A 217 -24.34 -2.06 -18.56
N TYR A 218 -24.89 -1.71 -17.40
CA TYR A 218 -26.08 -0.84 -17.30
C TYR A 218 -25.76 0.59 -16.88
N LEU A 219 -24.49 0.91 -16.61
CA LEU A 219 -24.10 2.25 -16.16
C LEU A 219 -24.28 3.29 -17.27
N SER A 220 -24.74 4.49 -16.92
CA SER A 220 -24.61 5.65 -17.77
C SER A 220 -23.15 6.16 -17.79
N THR A 221 -22.74 6.85 -18.87
CA THR A 221 -21.37 7.42 -18.96
C THR A 221 -21.03 8.35 -17.78
N PRO A 222 -21.88 9.30 -17.38
CA PRO A 222 -21.60 10.14 -16.20
C PRO A 222 -21.45 9.31 -14.93
N LEU A 223 -22.27 8.25 -14.75
CA LEU A 223 -22.21 7.39 -13.59
C LEU A 223 -20.90 6.56 -13.56
N ALA A 224 -20.44 6.06 -14.70
CA ALA A 224 -19.17 5.37 -14.81
C ALA A 224 -17.99 6.29 -14.46
N TRP A 225 -17.99 7.54 -14.91
CA TRP A 225 -16.95 8.52 -14.52
C TRP A 225 -17.03 8.89 -13.04
N LEU A 226 -18.20 9.07 -12.49
CA LEU A 226 -18.39 9.30 -11.04
C LEU A 226 -17.83 8.13 -10.23
N GLY A 227 -18.09 6.90 -10.66
CA GLY A 227 -17.53 5.68 -10.05
C GLY A 227 -16.01 5.66 -10.10
N ALA A 228 -15.40 5.90 -11.26
CA ALA A 228 -13.94 5.90 -11.41
C ALA A 228 -13.26 6.95 -10.52
N VAL A 229 -13.83 8.16 -10.44
CA VAL A 229 -13.30 9.23 -9.59
C VAL A 229 -13.49 8.89 -8.10
N SER A 230 -14.67 8.44 -7.70
CA SER A 230 -14.94 8.11 -6.30
C SER A 230 -14.06 6.96 -5.80
N TYR A 231 -13.87 5.91 -6.61
CA TYR A 231 -12.98 4.81 -6.25
C TYR A 231 -11.51 5.26 -6.15
N SER A 232 -11.08 6.18 -7.02
CA SER A 232 -9.74 6.79 -6.96
C SER A 232 -9.51 7.51 -5.64
N LEU A 233 -10.49 8.29 -5.18
CA LEU A 233 -10.45 8.99 -3.90
C LEU A 233 -10.52 8.00 -2.72
N GLN A 234 -11.43 7.02 -2.78
CA GLN A 234 -11.55 5.97 -1.77
C GLN A 234 -10.22 5.25 -1.56
N LEU A 235 -9.60 4.76 -2.63
CA LEU A 235 -8.34 4.03 -2.59
C LEU A 235 -7.20 4.89 -2.01
N TYR A 236 -7.16 6.17 -2.38
CA TYR A 236 -6.16 7.10 -1.85
C TYR A 236 -6.31 7.29 -0.34
N PHE A 237 -7.51 7.60 0.13
CA PHE A 237 -7.73 7.85 1.56
C PHE A 237 -7.64 6.60 2.41
N ASP A 238 -8.03 5.44 1.87
CA ASP A 238 -7.86 4.14 2.54
C ASP A 238 -6.37 3.86 2.81
N PHE A 239 -5.54 3.91 1.78
CA PHE A 239 -4.14 3.54 1.90
C PHE A 239 -3.26 4.65 2.49
N SER A 240 -3.51 5.93 2.18
CA SER A 240 -2.82 7.03 2.85
C SER A 240 -3.19 7.14 4.31
N GLY A 241 -4.45 6.85 4.67
CA GLY A 241 -4.91 6.78 6.06
C GLY A 241 -4.14 5.73 6.86
N TYR A 242 -4.05 4.50 6.32
CA TYR A 242 -3.21 3.47 6.95
C TYR A 242 -1.75 3.92 7.12
N SER A 243 -1.15 4.48 6.06
CA SER A 243 0.24 4.92 6.09
C SER A 243 0.49 6.03 7.12
N LEU A 244 -0.46 6.97 7.27
CA LEU A 244 -0.39 8.02 8.31
C LEU A 244 -0.53 7.43 9.71
N MET A 245 -1.43 6.47 9.93
CA MET A 245 -1.54 5.76 11.20
C MET A 245 -0.24 5.02 11.54
N ALA A 246 0.36 4.31 10.56
CA ALA A 246 1.64 3.63 10.74
C ALA A 246 2.78 4.61 11.07
N MET A 247 2.83 5.77 10.40
CA MET A 247 3.80 6.84 10.70
C MET A 247 3.59 7.41 12.10
N GLY A 248 2.34 7.66 12.50
CA GLY A 248 2.01 8.14 13.84
C GLY A 248 2.44 7.16 14.93
N LEU A 249 2.15 5.87 14.74
CA LEU A 249 2.60 4.79 15.63
C LEU A 249 4.13 4.70 15.69
N GLY A 250 4.81 4.79 14.54
CA GLY A 250 6.26 4.84 14.48
C GLY A 250 6.82 6.02 15.27
N GLN A 251 6.24 7.22 15.12
CA GLN A 251 6.66 8.40 15.87
C GLN A 251 6.46 8.24 17.37
N MET A 252 5.32 7.69 17.82
CA MET A 252 5.08 7.37 19.24
C MET A 252 6.09 6.36 19.80
N LEU A 253 6.69 5.53 18.97
CA LEU A 253 7.74 4.57 19.31
C LEU A 253 9.16 5.16 19.18
N ALA A 254 9.31 6.41 18.73
CA ALA A 254 10.56 7.02 18.28
C ALA A 254 11.30 6.18 17.22
N LEU A 255 10.54 5.60 16.28
CA LEU A 255 11.03 4.81 15.16
C LEU A 255 10.68 5.52 13.83
N PRO A 256 11.65 5.72 12.92
CA PRO A 256 11.40 6.45 11.69
C PRO A 256 10.59 5.59 10.72
N VAL A 257 9.34 5.95 10.48
CA VAL A 257 8.50 5.37 9.43
C VAL A 257 8.39 6.38 8.29
N PRO A 258 8.87 6.04 7.08
CA PRO A 258 8.92 6.99 5.97
C PRO A 258 7.53 7.30 5.42
N ARG A 259 7.40 8.49 4.82
CA ARG A 259 6.18 8.89 4.12
C ARG A 259 5.95 8.01 2.89
N ASN A 260 4.71 7.53 2.73
CA ASN A 260 4.32 6.69 1.60
C ASN A 260 3.51 7.44 0.53
N PHE A 261 2.96 8.61 0.85
CA PHE A 261 2.18 9.46 -0.05
C PHE A 261 2.58 10.93 0.06
N ASP A 262 2.68 11.61 -1.09
CA ASP A 262 2.97 13.04 -1.17
C ASP A 262 2.06 13.77 -2.16
N LEU A 263 0.78 13.91 -1.81
CA LEU A 263 -0.26 14.58 -2.61
C LEU A 263 -0.25 14.12 -4.09
N PRO A 264 -0.43 12.83 -4.38
CA PRO A 264 -0.22 12.28 -5.72
C PRO A 264 -1.16 12.88 -6.78
N TYR A 265 -2.37 13.29 -6.42
CA TYR A 265 -3.32 13.91 -7.36
C TYR A 265 -2.95 15.35 -7.77
N THR A 266 -1.90 15.94 -7.17
CA THR A 266 -1.32 17.21 -7.63
C THR A 266 -0.18 17.03 -8.65
N ALA A 267 0.14 15.80 -9.02
CA ALA A 267 1.15 15.50 -10.03
C ALA A 267 0.69 15.93 -11.43
N ARG A 268 1.64 16.03 -12.36
CA ARG A 268 1.41 16.47 -13.74
C ARG A 268 1.71 15.40 -14.79
N SER A 269 2.07 14.19 -14.33
CA SER A 269 2.32 13.03 -15.19
C SER A 269 2.13 11.75 -14.39
N VAL A 270 1.89 10.63 -15.06
CA VAL A 270 1.79 9.29 -14.45
C VAL A 270 3.11 8.94 -13.76
N SER A 271 4.25 9.27 -14.38
CA SER A 271 5.57 9.07 -13.79
C SER A 271 5.77 9.87 -12.50
N GLU A 272 5.27 11.11 -12.43
CA GLU A 272 5.30 11.92 -11.22
C GLU A 272 4.32 11.40 -10.17
N PHE A 273 3.12 10.95 -10.59
CA PHE A 273 2.13 10.38 -9.71
C PHE A 273 2.71 9.19 -8.93
N TYR A 274 3.36 8.24 -9.59
CA TYR A 274 3.95 7.07 -8.92
C TYR A 274 5.24 7.38 -8.15
N ARG A 275 5.86 8.53 -8.32
CA ARG A 275 6.88 9.02 -7.38
C ARG A 275 6.31 9.57 -6.09
N ARG A 276 4.99 9.89 -6.06
CA ARG A 276 4.25 10.43 -4.93
C ARG A 276 3.24 9.44 -4.32
N TRP A 277 2.96 8.36 -5.03
CA TRP A 277 2.07 7.27 -4.65
C TRP A 277 2.88 6.04 -4.28
N HIS A 278 2.63 5.45 -3.09
CA HIS A 278 3.32 4.26 -2.59
C HIS A 278 4.84 4.35 -2.74
N ILE A 279 5.38 5.45 -2.21
CA ILE A 279 6.78 5.88 -2.41
C ILE A 279 7.77 4.78 -2.02
N THR A 280 7.48 4.07 -0.91
CA THR A 280 8.39 3.04 -0.38
C THR A 280 8.47 1.83 -1.30
N LEU A 281 7.36 1.39 -1.90
CA LEU A 281 7.36 0.33 -2.92
C LEU A 281 8.10 0.76 -4.19
N GLY A 282 7.80 1.97 -4.70
CA GLY A 282 8.50 2.53 -5.86
C GLY A 282 10.00 2.65 -5.64
N THR A 283 10.40 3.05 -4.44
CA THR A 283 11.81 3.12 -4.03
C THR A 283 12.46 1.74 -3.95
N TRP A 284 11.73 0.74 -3.42
CA TRP A 284 12.20 -0.65 -3.38
C TRP A 284 12.45 -1.20 -4.80
N PHE A 285 11.46 -1.09 -5.71
CA PHE A 285 11.65 -1.53 -7.10
C PHE A 285 12.77 -0.78 -7.82
N ARG A 286 12.91 0.53 -7.57
CA ARG A 286 14.01 1.33 -8.14
C ARG A 286 15.37 0.78 -7.73
N ASP A 287 15.58 0.52 -6.44
CA ASP A 287 16.90 0.24 -5.88
C ASP A 287 17.30 -1.24 -6.01
N TYR A 288 16.32 -2.14 -5.98
CA TYR A 288 16.59 -3.57 -6.02
C TYR A 288 16.32 -4.23 -7.38
N VAL A 289 15.58 -3.56 -8.28
CA VAL A 289 15.25 -4.10 -9.61
C VAL A 289 15.71 -3.16 -10.72
N TYR A 290 15.22 -1.92 -10.77
CA TYR A 290 15.44 -1.01 -11.88
C TYR A 290 16.93 -0.66 -12.07
N ILE A 291 17.60 -0.21 -11.01
CA ILE A 291 19.02 0.18 -11.05
C ILE A 291 19.93 -1.04 -11.38
N PRO A 292 19.79 -2.22 -10.75
CA PRO A 292 20.59 -3.40 -11.08
C PRO A 292 20.41 -3.89 -12.52
N LEU A 293 19.23 -3.71 -13.12
CA LEU A 293 18.99 -4.04 -14.53
C LEU A 293 19.60 -3.04 -15.52
N GLY A 294 20.22 -1.96 -15.05
CA GLY A 294 20.87 -0.92 -15.85
C GLY A 294 20.13 0.42 -15.86
N GLY A 295 18.86 0.46 -15.47
CA GLY A 295 18.09 1.70 -15.36
C GLY A 295 18.09 2.55 -16.64
N SER A 296 18.29 3.86 -16.50
CA SER A 296 18.36 4.82 -17.63
C SER A 296 19.78 5.14 -18.10
N ARG A 297 20.81 4.50 -17.52
CA ARG A 297 22.22 4.84 -17.81
C ARG A 297 22.75 4.18 -19.07
N ASN A 298 22.18 3.05 -19.48
CA ASN A 298 22.69 2.18 -20.55
C ASN A 298 21.81 2.24 -21.82
N GLY A 299 21.32 3.44 -22.18
CA GLY A 299 20.53 3.69 -23.38
C GLY A 299 19.03 3.36 -23.27
N ASN A 300 18.28 3.71 -24.33
CA ASN A 300 16.83 3.63 -24.32
C ASN A 300 16.30 2.19 -24.26
N ALA A 301 16.91 1.27 -25.00
CA ALA A 301 16.49 -0.15 -25.01
C ALA A 301 16.58 -0.77 -23.59
N ARG A 302 17.69 -0.51 -22.89
CA ARG A 302 17.87 -0.99 -21.51
C ARG A 302 16.89 -0.33 -20.55
N THR A 303 16.57 0.95 -20.76
CA THR A 303 15.56 1.67 -19.97
C THR A 303 14.17 1.04 -20.15
N VAL A 304 13.77 0.77 -21.40
CA VAL A 304 12.49 0.11 -21.72
C VAL A 304 12.42 -1.26 -21.05
N LEU A 305 13.47 -2.09 -21.21
CA LEU A 305 13.53 -3.41 -20.56
C LEU A 305 13.39 -3.31 -19.03
N SER A 306 14.14 -2.40 -18.40
CA SER A 306 14.12 -2.24 -16.95
C SER A 306 12.73 -1.77 -16.46
N LEU A 307 12.08 -0.84 -17.17
CA LEU A 307 10.72 -0.39 -16.87
C LEU A 307 9.69 -1.51 -17.08
N THR A 308 9.82 -2.29 -18.16
CA THR A 308 8.93 -3.43 -18.43
C THR A 308 8.98 -4.44 -17.30
N VAL A 309 10.19 -4.83 -16.86
CA VAL A 309 10.35 -5.75 -15.72
C VAL A 309 9.72 -5.17 -14.46
N VAL A 310 9.99 -3.90 -14.13
CA VAL A 310 9.43 -3.26 -12.92
C VAL A 310 7.91 -3.23 -12.94
N TRP A 311 7.28 -2.75 -14.02
CA TRP A 311 5.83 -2.60 -14.06
C TRP A 311 5.09 -3.92 -14.20
N PHE A 312 5.67 -4.91 -14.89
CA PHE A 312 5.14 -6.27 -14.91
C PHE A 312 5.11 -6.90 -13.52
N PHE A 313 6.24 -6.84 -12.79
CA PHE A 313 6.30 -7.38 -11.43
C PHE A 313 5.51 -6.52 -10.43
N THR A 314 5.38 -5.22 -10.64
CA THR A 314 4.49 -4.38 -9.83
C THR A 314 3.04 -4.81 -9.98
N GLY A 315 2.59 -5.10 -11.20
CA GLY A 315 1.25 -5.67 -11.46
C GLY A 315 1.06 -7.00 -10.75
N LEU A 316 1.93 -7.97 -10.97
CA LEU A 316 1.88 -9.28 -10.32
C LEU A 316 1.93 -9.19 -8.79
N TRP A 317 2.74 -8.28 -8.24
CA TRP A 317 2.84 -8.09 -6.79
C TRP A 317 1.49 -7.70 -6.16
N HIS A 318 0.68 -6.93 -6.86
CA HIS A 318 -0.65 -6.55 -6.36
C HIS A 318 -1.63 -7.72 -6.34
N GLY A 319 -1.57 -8.66 -7.27
CA GLY A 319 -2.48 -9.81 -7.23
C GLY A 319 -2.26 -10.82 -8.35
N ALA A 320 -2.72 -12.04 -8.09
CA ALA A 320 -2.66 -13.15 -9.02
C ALA A 320 -3.90 -13.15 -9.94
N SER A 321 -4.02 -12.14 -10.80
CA SER A 321 -5.12 -12.01 -11.75
C SER A 321 -4.70 -11.16 -12.96
N TRP A 322 -5.31 -11.42 -14.12
CA TRP A 322 -4.97 -10.76 -15.37
C TRP A 322 -5.24 -9.24 -15.38
N ASN A 323 -6.18 -8.76 -14.59
CA ASN A 323 -6.42 -7.32 -14.46
C ASN A 323 -5.21 -6.57 -13.88
N PHE A 324 -4.49 -7.16 -12.92
CA PHE A 324 -3.28 -6.54 -12.37
C PHE A 324 -2.13 -6.53 -13.38
N VAL A 325 -2.00 -7.58 -14.20
CA VAL A 325 -1.03 -7.60 -15.29
C VAL A 325 -1.38 -6.52 -16.32
N LEU A 326 -2.65 -6.43 -16.73
CA LEU A 326 -3.14 -5.39 -17.64
C LEU A 326 -2.91 -3.98 -17.09
N TRP A 327 -3.17 -3.77 -15.79
CA TRP A 327 -2.92 -2.52 -15.10
C TRP A 327 -1.44 -2.12 -15.16
N GLY A 328 -0.53 -3.05 -14.85
CA GLY A 328 0.92 -2.80 -14.93
C GLY A 328 1.39 -2.48 -16.35
N VAL A 329 0.90 -3.23 -17.34
CA VAL A 329 1.24 -2.99 -18.78
C VAL A 329 0.69 -1.65 -19.27
N MET A 330 -0.52 -1.27 -18.87
CA MET A 330 -1.10 0.02 -19.24
C MET A 330 -0.30 1.18 -18.64
N LEU A 331 0.10 1.08 -17.38
CA LEU A 331 0.95 2.09 -16.73
C LEU A 331 2.32 2.18 -17.40
N LEU A 332 2.92 1.06 -17.75
CA LEU A 332 4.16 1.04 -18.55
C LEU A 332 3.96 1.82 -19.85
N GLY A 333 2.86 1.58 -20.57
CA GLY A 333 2.54 2.29 -21.81
C GLY A 333 2.50 3.81 -21.63
N PHE A 334 1.79 4.31 -20.61
CA PHE A 334 1.75 5.74 -20.30
C PHE A 334 3.12 6.31 -19.91
N ILE A 335 3.90 5.60 -19.12
CA ILE A 335 5.24 6.04 -18.71
C ILE A 335 6.20 6.10 -19.90
N LEU A 336 6.13 5.14 -20.81
CA LEU A 336 6.92 5.17 -22.06
C LEU A 336 6.47 6.30 -22.98
N LEU A 337 5.14 6.52 -23.13
CA LEU A 337 4.58 7.64 -23.87
C LEU A 337 5.06 8.98 -23.31
N GLU A 338 5.01 9.15 -21.99
CA GLU A 338 5.54 10.35 -21.32
C GLU A 338 7.04 10.52 -21.56
N LYS A 339 7.80 9.43 -21.45
CA LYS A 339 9.26 9.49 -21.56
C LYS A 339 9.75 9.83 -22.96
N PHE A 340 9.11 9.28 -24.00
CA PHE A 340 9.62 9.33 -25.36
C PHE A 340 8.83 10.24 -26.30
N CYS A 341 7.57 10.57 -25.97
CA CYS A 341 6.70 11.32 -26.88
C CYS A 341 6.21 12.65 -26.30
N ILE A 342 5.43 12.62 -25.20
CA ILE A 342 4.67 13.79 -24.73
C ILE A 342 5.31 14.51 -23.52
N GLY A 343 6.44 14.04 -23.01
CA GLY A 343 7.01 14.57 -21.75
C GLY A 343 7.35 16.04 -21.78
N ASN A 344 7.86 16.57 -22.89
CA ASN A 344 8.16 18.00 -23.03
C ASN A 344 6.88 18.83 -23.10
N PHE A 345 5.88 18.37 -23.87
CA PHE A 345 4.57 19.01 -23.93
C PHE A 345 3.93 19.13 -22.53
N LEU A 346 3.97 18.06 -21.73
CA LEU A 346 3.41 18.08 -20.37
C LEU A 346 4.16 19.03 -19.42
N LYS A 347 5.47 19.23 -19.61
CA LYS A 347 6.25 20.20 -18.82
C LYS A 347 5.85 21.64 -19.11
N GLU A 348 5.60 21.96 -20.38
CA GLU A 348 5.27 23.30 -20.85
C GLU A 348 3.82 23.69 -20.55
N HIS A 349 2.88 22.74 -20.59
CA HIS A 349 1.44 22.99 -20.47
C HIS A 349 0.88 22.49 -19.12
N LYS A 350 1.09 23.27 -18.05
CA LYS A 350 0.73 22.89 -16.68
C LYS A 350 -0.73 22.46 -16.50
N VAL A 351 -1.68 23.20 -17.06
CA VAL A 351 -3.12 22.90 -16.93
C VAL A 351 -3.45 21.60 -17.65
N LEU A 352 -3.01 21.46 -18.91
CA LEU A 352 -3.25 20.24 -19.70
C LEU A 352 -2.60 19.00 -19.05
N SER A 353 -1.45 19.15 -18.39
CA SER A 353 -0.80 18.05 -17.69
C SER A 353 -1.59 17.57 -16.47
N HIS A 354 -2.25 18.47 -15.74
CA HIS A 354 -3.19 18.06 -14.67
C HIS A 354 -4.44 17.40 -15.22
N VAL A 355 -5.02 17.95 -16.31
CA VAL A 355 -6.18 17.33 -16.97
C VAL A 355 -5.83 15.92 -17.48
N TYR A 356 -4.67 15.77 -18.13
CA TYR A 356 -4.16 14.46 -18.56
C TYR A 356 -4.07 13.48 -17.40
N LEU A 357 -3.44 13.87 -16.29
CA LEU A 357 -3.29 12.99 -15.14
C LEU A 357 -4.65 12.59 -14.55
N LEU A 358 -5.53 13.57 -14.28
CA LEU A 358 -6.85 13.35 -13.69
C LEU A 358 -7.78 12.57 -14.62
N PHE A 359 -7.53 12.59 -15.94
CA PHE A 359 -8.22 11.75 -16.90
C PHE A 359 -7.68 10.32 -16.88
N VAL A 360 -6.35 10.11 -16.87
CA VAL A 360 -5.73 8.78 -16.98
C VAL A 360 -5.86 7.97 -15.69
N ILE A 361 -5.52 8.55 -14.54
CA ILE A 361 -5.39 7.79 -13.28
C ILE A 361 -6.69 7.10 -12.85
N PRO A 362 -7.88 7.73 -12.87
CA PRO A 362 -9.12 7.05 -12.48
C PRO A 362 -9.43 5.80 -13.31
N GLN A 363 -9.12 5.82 -14.60
CA GLN A 363 -9.31 4.66 -15.49
C GLN A 363 -8.38 3.50 -15.10
N THR A 364 -7.14 3.80 -14.70
CA THR A 364 -6.21 2.76 -14.24
C THR A 364 -6.72 2.07 -12.98
N TRP A 365 -7.36 2.81 -12.08
CA TRP A 365 -7.94 2.25 -10.87
C TRP A 365 -9.19 1.40 -11.13
N VAL A 366 -9.94 1.67 -12.19
CA VAL A 366 -11.03 0.79 -12.65
C VAL A 366 -10.49 -0.59 -13.02
N ILE A 367 -9.41 -0.65 -13.82
CA ILE A 367 -8.76 -1.91 -14.18
C ILE A 367 -8.22 -2.62 -12.93
N PHE A 368 -7.64 -1.86 -12.00
CA PHE A 368 -7.14 -2.41 -10.73
C PHE A 368 -8.26 -3.05 -9.90
N ARG A 369 -9.46 -2.45 -9.87
CA ARG A 369 -10.60 -2.89 -9.03
C ARG A 369 -11.34 -4.09 -9.61
N ILE A 370 -11.56 -4.13 -10.91
CA ILE A 370 -12.40 -5.12 -11.57
C ILE A 370 -11.53 -6.32 -11.99
N THR A 371 -11.75 -7.47 -11.37
CA THR A 371 -10.90 -8.66 -11.58
C THR A 371 -11.17 -9.37 -12.91
N ARG A 372 -12.42 -9.42 -13.38
CA ARG A 372 -12.77 -10.08 -14.64
C ARG A 372 -12.58 -9.13 -15.82
N LEU A 373 -11.71 -9.49 -16.78
CA LEU A 373 -11.42 -8.64 -17.96
C LEU A 373 -12.66 -8.34 -18.81
N LYS A 374 -13.65 -9.25 -18.87
CA LYS A 374 -14.92 -9.00 -19.54
C LYS A 374 -15.65 -7.80 -18.93
N ASP A 375 -15.69 -7.73 -17.60
CA ASP A 375 -16.34 -6.66 -16.86
C ASP A 375 -15.56 -5.34 -16.97
N VAL A 376 -14.21 -5.40 -17.05
CA VAL A 376 -13.38 -4.24 -17.40
C VAL A 376 -13.82 -3.69 -18.77
N GLY A 377 -13.93 -4.55 -19.78
CA GLY A 377 -14.42 -4.16 -21.10
C GLY A 377 -15.83 -3.53 -21.08
N ALA A 378 -16.76 -4.13 -20.31
CA ALA A 378 -18.10 -3.59 -20.13
C ALA A 378 -18.05 -2.19 -19.50
N TYR A 379 -17.26 -1.99 -18.44
CA TYR A 379 -17.10 -0.69 -17.78
C TYR A 379 -16.49 0.36 -18.74
N PHE A 380 -15.44 0.01 -19.48
CA PHE A 380 -14.79 0.92 -20.43
C PHE A 380 -15.71 1.31 -21.59
N SER A 381 -16.58 0.41 -22.06
CA SER A 381 -17.60 0.76 -23.06
C SER A 381 -18.58 1.82 -22.56
N ARG A 382 -18.77 1.93 -21.24
CA ARG A 382 -19.58 2.98 -20.60
C ARG A 382 -18.82 4.27 -20.35
N LEU A 383 -17.52 4.19 -20.04
CA LEU A 383 -16.68 5.40 -19.99
C LEU A 383 -16.60 6.09 -21.35
N PHE A 384 -16.57 5.31 -22.45
CA PHE A 384 -16.36 5.78 -23.82
C PHE A 384 -17.46 5.25 -24.74
N PRO A 385 -18.63 5.94 -24.85
CA PRO A 385 -19.78 5.46 -25.64
C PRO A 385 -19.54 5.42 -27.14
N LEU A 386 -18.36 5.85 -27.64
CA LEU A 386 -17.97 5.82 -29.05
C LEU A 386 -17.98 4.40 -29.67
N PHE A 387 -17.99 3.37 -28.84
CA PHE A 387 -18.00 1.97 -29.27
C PHE A 387 -19.40 1.33 -29.30
N GLY A 388 -20.45 2.14 -29.48
CA GLY A 388 -21.81 1.64 -29.73
C GLY A 388 -22.58 1.11 -28.53
N ALA A 389 -22.07 1.34 -27.31
CA ALA A 389 -22.76 0.95 -26.09
C ALA A 389 -23.88 1.95 -25.77
N HIS A 390 -25.14 1.59 -26.07
CA HIS A 390 -26.28 2.38 -25.66
C HIS A 390 -26.53 2.23 -24.15
N SER A 391 -26.61 3.36 -23.43
CA SER A 391 -26.97 3.38 -22.02
C SER A 391 -28.49 3.11 -21.91
N ALA A 392 -28.84 2.04 -21.20
CA ALA A 392 -30.23 1.77 -20.86
C ALA A 392 -30.74 2.65 -19.69
N ILE A 393 -29.82 3.35 -19.00
CA ILE A 393 -30.11 4.11 -17.76
C ILE A 393 -30.02 5.60 -18.07
N SER A 394 -31.04 6.35 -17.60
CA SER A 394 -31.08 7.80 -17.75
C SER A 394 -30.01 8.47 -16.89
N ALA A 395 -29.52 9.65 -17.29
CA ALA A 395 -28.60 10.46 -16.48
C ALA A 395 -29.13 10.87 -15.09
N GLN A 396 -30.40 10.60 -14.79
CA GLN A 396 -31.03 10.87 -13.49
C GLN A 396 -30.41 10.04 -12.35
N ASP A 397 -29.85 8.84 -12.64
CA ASP A 397 -29.20 8.01 -11.62
C ASP A 397 -27.96 8.68 -11.05
N VAL A 398 -27.22 9.42 -11.90
CA VAL A 398 -26.07 10.21 -11.45
C VAL A 398 -26.50 11.31 -10.50
N LEU A 399 -27.60 12.01 -10.81
CA LEU A 399 -28.09 13.10 -9.97
C LEU A 399 -28.49 12.61 -8.57
N LYS A 400 -29.11 11.42 -8.48
CA LYS A 400 -29.45 10.80 -7.21
C LYS A 400 -28.21 10.48 -6.37
N LEU A 401 -27.21 9.84 -6.93
CA LEU A 401 -25.97 9.54 -6.21
C LEU A 401 -25.16 10.80 -5.93
N LEU A 402 -25.06 11.72 -6.88
CA LEU A 402 -24.35 12.97 -6.69
C LEU A 402 -25.00 13.81 -5.58
N SER A 403 -26.33 13.90 -5.52
CA SER A 403 -27.02 14.63 -4.44
C SER A 403 -26.71 14.08 -3.04
N SER A 404 -26.44 12.77 -2.92
CA SER A 404 -26.08 12.14 -1.65
C SER A 404 -24.60 12.29 -1.30
N TYR A 405 -23.71 12.36 -2.28
CA TYR A 405 -22.25 12.29 -2.06
C TYR A 405 -21.46 13.54 -2.46
N TRP A 406 -22.09 14.59 -3.03
CA TRP A 406 -21.37 15.77 -3.55
C TRP A 406 -20.47 16.45 -2.51
N TRP A 407 -20.96 16.62 -1.29
CA TRP A 407 -20.21 17.24 -0.21
C TRP A 407 -18.99 16.43 0.22
N LEU A 408 -19.15 15.09 0.24
CA LEU A 408 -18.07 14.17 0.58
C LEU A 408 -17.00 14.16 -0.52
N LEU A 409 -17.41 14.17 -1.79
CA LEU A 409 -16.51 14.28 -2.94
C LEU A 409 -15.73 15.60 -2.92
N LEU A 410 -16.39 16.73 -2.65
CA LEU A 410 -15.72 18.02 -2.51
C LEU A 410 -14.73 18.02 -1.35
N LEU A 411 -15.11 17.47 -0.20
CA LEU A 411 -14.22 17.34 0.96
C LEU A 411 -13.02 16.45 0.63
N ALA A 412 -13.22 15.33 -0.04
CA ALA A 412 -12.17 14.44 -0.47
C ALA A 412 -11.20 15.13 -1.46
N VAL A 413 -11.72 15.85 -2.45
CA VAL A 413 -10.90 16.65 -3.37
C VAL A 413 -10.13 17.74 -2.61
N PHE A 414 -10.75 18.43 -1.66
CA PHE A 414 -10.07 19.43 -0.83
C PHE A 414 -8.86 18.85 -0.09
N PHE A 415 -8.98 17.66 0.50
CA PHE A 415 -7.86 16.99 1.19
C PHE A 415 -6.81 16.39 0.24
N CYS A 416 -7.06 16.32 -1.07
CA CYS A 416 -6.02 16.05 -2.07
C CYS A 416 -5.13 17.25 -2.38
N LEU A 417 -5.54 18.49 -1.98
CA LEU A 417 -4.81 19.73 -2.22
C LEU A 417 -3.75 19.98 -1.14
N PRO A 418 -2.74 20.83 -1.42
CA PRO A 418 -1.67 21.11 -0.46
C PRO A 418 -2.09 21.98 0.73
N GLN A 419 -3.20 22.73 0.64
CA GLN A 419 -3.62 23.70 1.65
C GLN A 419 -3.94 23.07 3.00
N PRO A 420 -4.78 21.99 3.09
CA PRO A 420 -5.09 21.35 4.37
C PRO A 420 -3.84 20.83 5.07
N ARG A 421 -2.93 20.23 4.30
CA ARG A 421 -1.68 19.70 4.81
C ARG A 421 -0.77 20.82 5.33
N ARG A 422 -0.61 21.92 4.58
CA ARG A 422 0.17 23.09 5.01
C ARG A 422 -0.40 23.72 6.28
N PHE A 423 -1.73 23.79 6.36
CA PHE A 423 -2.41 24.27 7.57
C PHE A 423 -2.09 23.37 8.77
N TYR A 424 -2.22 22.06 8.62
CA TYR A 424 -1.87 21.10 9.66
C TYR A 424 -0.39 21.21 10.09
N GLU A 425 0.54 21.17 9.12
CA GLU A 425 1.98 21.24 9.40
C GLU A 425 2.38 22.56 10.10
N LYS A 426 1.70 23.67 9.78
CA LYS A 426 1.94 24.97 10.42
C LYS A 426 1.40 25.07 11.85
N HIS A 427 0.30 24.40 12.16
CA HIS A 427 -0.42 24.57 13.44
C HIS A 427 -0.45 23.28 14.29
N ARG A 428 0.26 22.22 13.88
CA ARG A 428 0.34 21.00 14.66
C ARG A 428 0.85 21.29 16.07
N GLY A 429 0.35 20.55 17.07
CA GLY A 429 0.66 20.80 18.47
C GLY A 429 -0.09 21.98 19.12
N SER A 430 -0.84 22.77 18.33
CA SER A 430 -1.67 23.85 18.86
C SER A 430 -3.10 23.38 19.18
N LEU A 431 -3.77 24.05 20.10
CA LEU A 431 -5.20 23.78 20.41
C LEU A 431 -6.10 23.91 19.19
N LEU A 432 -5.72 24.73 18.20
CA LEU A 432 -6.46 24.89 16.94
C LEU A 432 -6.53 23.58 16.13
N VAL A 433 -5.56 22.71 16.27
CA VAL A 433 -5.52 21.38 15.61
C VAL A 433 -5.94 20.28 16.58
N GLN A 434 -5.47 20.33 17.82
CA GLN A 434 -5.70 19.25 18.79
C GLN A 434 -7.17 19.10 19.16
N LEU A 435 -7.89 20.20 19.40
CA LEU A 435 -9.28 20.13 19.80
C LEU A 435 -10.19 19.55 18.68
N PRO A 436 -10.11 20.03 17.42
CA PRO A 436 -10.85 19.38 16.34
C PRO A 436 -10.47 17.89 16.14
N LEU A 437 -9.19 17.53 16.21
CA LEU A 437 -8.76 16.13 16.07
C LEU A 437 -9.28 15.25 17.21
N PHE A 438 -9.33 15.77 18.44
CA PHE A 438 -9.93 15.06 19.56
C PHE A 438 -11.42 14.79 19.35
N LEU A 439 -12.17 15.77 18.86
CA LEU A 439 -13.59 15.59 18.54
C LEU A 439 -13.76 14.61 17.37
N LEU A 440 -12.96 14.74 16.31
CA LEU A 440 -13.01 13.85 15.15
C LEU A 440 -12.60 12.41 15.51
N PHE A 441 -11.71 12.20 16.47
CA PHE A 441 -11.41 10.87 16.99
C PHE A 441 -12.67 10.17 17.51
N TRP A 442 -13.47 10.87 18.34
CA TRP A 442 -14.71 10.29 18.87
C TRP A 442 -15.79 10.10 17.80
N VAL A 443 -15.84 10.98 16.80
CA VAL A 443 -16.67 10.76 15.61
C VAL A 443 -16.25 9.50 14.87
N CYS A 444 -14.95 9.27 14.65
CA CYS A 444 -14.45 8.02 14.07
C CYS A 444 -14.84 6.81 14.93
N VAL A 445 -14.68 6.89 16.24
CA VAL A 445 -15.08 5.81 17.18
C VAL A 445 -16.57 5.49 17.04
N TYR A 446 -17.42 6.51 16.95
CA TYR A 446 -18.86 6.32 16.71
C TYR A 446 -19.13 5.58 15.40
N PHE A 447 -18.52 6.00 14.29
CA PHE A 447 -18.70 5.31 13.01
C PHE A 447 -18.17 3.88 13.03
N ILE A 448 -17.04 3.62 13.67
CA ILE A 448 -16.49 2.26 13.82
C ILE A 448 -17.43 1.38 14.66
N ALA A 449 -18.02 1.92 15.71
CA ALA A 449 -18.94 1.19 16.59
C ALA A 449 -20.28 0.88 15.96
N THR A 450 -20.77 1.74 15.07
CA THR A 450 -22.10 1.63 14.44
C THR A 450 -22.10 0.98 13.06
N SER A 451 -20.91 0.91 12.40
CA SER A 451 -20.77 0.27 11.10
C SER A 451 -20.23 -1.17 11.24
N SER A 452 -20.49 -2.01 10.24
CA SER A 452 -19.95 -3.37 10.16
C SER A 452 -18.42 -3.42 9.90
N GLY A 453 -17.71 -2.29 10.03
CA GLY A 453 -16.27 -2.15 9.83
C GLY A 453 -15.80 -2.57 8.43
N ASN A 454 -15.25 -1.66 7.65
CA ASN A 454 -14.65 -2.00 6.36
C ASN A 454 -13.17 -2.34 6.55
N ALA A 455 -12.77 -3.57 6.20
CA ALA A 455 -11.35 -3.92 6.09
C ALA A 455 -10.64 -2.96 5.12
N PHE A 456 -9.37 -2.71 5.35
CA PHE A 456 -8.57 -1.93 4.39
C PHE A 456 -8.55 -2.62 3.03
N LEU A 457 -8.69 -1.83 1.96
CA LEU A 457 -8.73 -2.37 0.60
C LEU A 457 -7.48 -3.20 0.27
N TYR A 458 -6.31 -2.71 0.67
CA TYR A 458 -5.04 -3.39 0.44
C TYR A 458 -4.83 -4.67 1.28
N SER A 459 -5.61 -4.91 2.32
CA SER A 459 -5.52 -6.19 3.07
C SER A 459 -6.11 -7.39 2.32
N ARG A 460 -6.79 -7.12 1.19
CA ARG A 460 -7.42 -8.15 0.34
C ARG A 460 -6.54 -8.59 -0.84
N PHE A 461 -5.34 -7.99 -1.03
CA PHE A 461 -4.45 -8.23 -2.18
C PHE A 461 -3.19 -9.05 -1.83
#